data_141bb57681535614f7d181f1a918d7de
#
_entry.id   141bb57681535614f7d181f1a918d7de
#
_cell.length_a   1.000
_cell.length_b   1.000
_cell.length_c   1.000
_cell.angle_alpha   90.00
_cell.angle_beta   90.00
_cell.angle_gamma   90.00
#
_symmetry.space_group_name_H-M   'P 1'
#
loop_
_entity.id
_entity.type
_entity.pdbx_description
1 polymer ?
#
loop_
_entity_poly.entity_id
_entity_poly.type
_entity_poly.pdbx_seq_one_letter_code
_entity_poly.pdbx_strand_id
1 'polypeptide(L)'
;MPSIPKILHQLWIGPKPAPTKFMDTFKNKHPDFEYIRWTEDEIARRGMTFECTTAINRMSEINGKADIMRWEILYHYGGIFQDADSVCLEPFDDSFLEKPAFAGFENETARQGLVATGTMGFPPKHPLCRAAIDWMLTNDSCPETCGQRAWYTVGPGLLTRLLETGKYANFSVYPSYTFIPYHFTGIHYEGHKKVHCFQEWGSTKQNYEIMNQIEVPRELLEPQEWVSVLVSSYNTKFLFVKECLESIKAQNGHFGIELVWIDDGSDAIHGQLLERELENFRATTRFTRVVFSKNTTNRGIAQSLYDGVNLCTCEIIVKMDSDDIMFPDRIKKQLEFMKS
;
A
#
# COMPACT_ATOMS: atom_id res chain seq x y z
N MET A 1 -15.01 11.29 14.73
CA MET A 1 -15.58 10.99 13.40
C MET A 1 -15.89 9.50 13.37
N PRO A 2 -16.86 9.02 12.61
CA PRO A 2 -17.07 7.59 12.49
C PRO A 2 -15.80 6.94 11.89
N SER A 3 -15.30 5.90 12.54
CA SER A 3 -14.16 5.12 12.06
C SER A 3 -14.59 4.20 10.90
N ILE A 4 -13.65 3.79 10.07
CA ILE A 4 -13.89 2.78 9.04
C ILE A 4 -14.09 1.44 9.75
N PRO A 5 -15.23 0.75 9.57
CA PRO A 5 -15.48 -0.54 10.24
C PRO A 5 -14.56 -1.65 9.69
N LYS A 6 -14.28 -2.65 10.52
CA LYS A 6 -13.53 -3.85 10.14
C LYS A 6 -14.38 -4.77 9.24
N ILE A 7 -14.73 -4.26 8.06
CA ILE A 7 -15.43 -5.00 7.01
C ILE A 7 -14.58 -4.92 5.75
N LEU A 8 -14.36 -6.06 5.10
CA LEU A 8 -13.60 -6.13 3.86
C LEU A 8 -14.51 -6.68 2.75
N HIS A 9 -14.65 -5.89 1.70
CA HIS A 9 -15.51 -6.20 0.56
C HIS A 9 -14.68 -6.54 -0.66
N GLN A 10 -15.03 -7.63 -1.34
CA GLN A 10 -14.59 -7.93 -2.70
C GLN A 10 -15.82 -8.29 -3.54
N LEU A 11 -15.87 -7.86 -4.78
CA LEU A 11 -16.98 -8.10 -5.69
C LEU A 11 -16.53 -8.94 -6.88
N TRP A 12 -17.28 -10.01 -7.17
CA TRP A 12 -17.10 -10.79 -8.37
C TRP A 12 -18.45 -11.18 -8.96
N ILE A 13 -18.75 -10.63 -10.10
CA ILE A 13 -20.01 -10.83 -10.83
C ILE A 13 -19.70 -11.29 -12.26
N GLY A 14 -20.68 -11.98 -12.88
CA GLY A 14 -20.57 -12.47 -14.24
C GLY A 14 -20.02 -13.91 -14.32
N PRO A 15 -19.89 -14.45 -15.56
CA PRO A 15 -19.72 -15.89 -15.78
C PRO A 15 -18.29 -16.41 -15.60
N LYS A 16 -17.28 -15.55 -15.49
CA LYS A 16 -15.89 -16.02 -15.38
C LYS A 16 -15.62 -16.57 -13.97
N PRO A 17 -14.71 -17.56 -13.85
CA PRO A 17 -14.33 -18.09 -12.54
C PRO A 17 -13.69 -17.00 -11.68
N ALA A 18 -14.10 -16.95 -10.42
CA ALA A 18 -13.55 -15.96 -9.50
C ALA A 18 -12.06 -16.26 -9.17
N PRO A 19 -11.21 -15.23 -9.00
CA PRO A 19 -9.81 -15.41 -8.63
C PRO A 19 -9.67 -15.73 -7.13
N THR A 20 -10.19 -16.88 -6.71
CA THR A 20 -10.29 -17.28 -5.31
C THR A 20 -8.94 -17.31 -4.61
N LYS A 21 -7.88 -17.77 -5.32
CA LYS A 21 -6.51 -17.76 -4.80
C LYS A 21 -6.09 -16.36 -4.33
N PHE A 22 -6.43 -15.33 -5.08
CA PHE A 22 -6.12 -13.93 -4.75
C PHE A 22 -7.04 -13.41 -3.64
N MET A 23 -8.34 -13.61 -3.80
CA MET A 23 -9.35 -13.12 -2.86
C MET A 23 -9.14 -13.69 -1.46
N ASP A 24 -8.82 -14.98 -1.34
CA ASP A 24 -8.62 -15.65 -0.06
C ASP A 24 -7.40 -15.10 0.72
N THR A 25 -6.42 -14.47 0.05
CA THR A 25 -5.30 -13.82 0.74
C THR A 25 -5.78 -12.69 1.68
N PHE A 26 -6.79 -11.92 1.26
CA PHE A 26 -7.39 -10.89 2.09
C PHE A 26 -8.16 -11.47 3.27
N LYS A 27 -9.01 -12.46 3.02
CA LYS A 27 -9.76 -13.15 4.06
C LYS A 27 -8.84 -13.76 5.13
N ASN A 28 -7.77 -14.42 4.70
CA ASN A 28 -6.86 -15.14 5.59
C ASN A 28 -5.99 -14.19 6.43
N LYS A 29 -5.61 -13.03 5.89
CA LYS A 29 -4.78 -12.04 6.58
C LYS A 29 -5.57 -11.07 7.48
N HIS A 30 -6.91 -11.09 7.41
CA HIS A 30 -7.80 -10.25 8.22
C HIS A 30 -8.82 -11.10 9.00
N PRO A 31 -8.37 -11.98 9.91
CA PRO A 31 -9.25 -12.90 10.62
C PRO A 31 -10.25 -12.21 11.56
N ASP A 32 -9.99 -10.96 11.93
CA ASP A 32 -10.81 -10.12 12.79
C ASP A 32 -11.76 -9.18 12.02
N PHE A 33 -11.75 -9.25 10.68
CA PHE A 33 -12.67 -8.50 9.83
C PHE A 33 -13.86 -9.35 9.41
N GLU A 34 -15.03 -8.75 9.26
CA GLU A 34 -16.12 -9.33 8.47
C GLU A 34 -15.71 -9.33 7.00
N TYR A 35 -15.46 -10.50 6.41
CA TYR A 35 -15.14 -10.62 5.00
C TYR A 35 -16.42 -10.88 4.19
N ILE A 36 -16.75 -10.02 3.23
CA ILE A 36 -17.91 -10.14 2.36
C ILE A 36 -17.45 -10.26 0.90
N ARG A 37 -17.69 -11.43 0.33
CA ARG A 37 -17.53 -11.65 -1.10
C ARG A 37 -18.86 -11.43 -1.80
N TRP A 38 -19.02 -10.30 -2.45
CA TRP A 38 -20.20 -9.97 -3.20
C TRP A 38 -20.25 -10.75 -4.52
N THR A 39 -21.30 -11.54 -4.69
CA THR A 39 -21.70 -12.24 -5.90
C THR A 39 -23.17 -11.93 -6.13
N GLU A 40 -23.73 -12.33 -7.27
CA GLU A 40 -25.19 -12.19 -7.52
C GLU A 40 -26.00 -12.87 -6.39
N ASP A 41 -25.57 -14.05 -5.95
CA ASP A 41 -26.22 -14.80 -4.86
C ASP A 41 -26.10 -14.07 -3.51
N GLU A 42 -24.94 -13.52 -3.19
CA GLU A 42 -24.74 -12.79 -1.93
C GLU A 42 -25.52 -11.47 -1.90
N ILE A 43 -25.62 -10.77 -3.04
CA ILE A 43 -26.45 -9.58 -3.20
C ILE A 43 -27.92 -9.94 -2.93
N ALA A 44 -28.41 -11.02 -3.54
CA ALA A 44 -29.78 -11.51 -3.34
C ALA A 44 -30.01 -11.95 -1.88
N ARG A 45 -29.08 -12.71 -1.29
CA ARG A 45 -29.15 -13.20 0.09
C ARG A 45 -29.24 -12.07 1.12
N ARG A 46 -28.50 -10.98 0.90
CA ARG A 46 -28.52 -9.79 1.77
C ARG A 46 -29.69 -8.84 1.47
N GLY A 47 -30.45 -9.08 0.41
CA GLY A 47 -31.51 -8.17 -0.04
C GLY A 47 -30.98 -6.80 -0.46
N MET A 48 -29.70 -6.74 -0.92
CA MET A 48 -29.08 -5.49 -1.35
C MET A 48 -29.75 -5.00 -2.64
N THR A 49 -30.25 -3.79 -2.63
CA THR A 49 -30.79 -3.09 -3.79
C THR A 49 -29.92 -1.88 -4.11
N PHE A 50 -29.71 -1.62 -5.39
CA PHE A 50 -28.88 -0.51 -5.86
C PHE A 50 -29.74 0.63 -6.36
N GLU A 51 -29.46 1.85 -5.91
CA GLU A 51 -30.10 3.07 -6.43
C GLU A 51 -29.72 3.27 -7.90
N CYS A 52 -28.46 3.00 -8.26
CA CYS A 52 -27.93 3.15 -9.62
C CYS A 52 -28.27 1.97 -10.55
N THR A 53 -29.35 1.21 -10.30
CA THR A 53 -29.76 0.04 -11.10
C THR A 53 -29.81 0.34 -12.60
N THR A 54 -30.32 1.51 -13.00
CA THR A 54 -30.38 1.92 -14.42
C THR A 54 -28.96 2.05 -15.01
N ALA A 55 -28.01 2.66 -14.30
CA ALA A 55 -26.63 2.78 -14.74
C ALA A 55 -25.95 1.42 -14.83
N ILE A 56 -26.16 0.53 -13.83
CA ILE A 56 -25.63 -0.84 -13.81
C ILE A 56 -26.14 -1.64 -15.03
N ASN A 57 -27.44 -1.55 -15.35
CA ASN A 57 -28.04 -2.31 -16.45
C ASN A 57 -27.57 -1.81 -17.82
N ARG A 58 -27.33 -0.51 -17.97
CA ARG A 58 -26.82 0.10 -19.21
C ARG A 58 -25.31 -0.08 -19.40
N MET A 59 -24.56 -0.28 -18.33
CA MET A 59 -23.11 -0.44 -18.37
C MET A 59 -22.74 -1.76 -19.06
N SER A 60 -22.06 -1.70 -20.20
CA SER A 60 -21.61 -2.88 -20.94
C SER A 60 -20.33 -3.48 -20.34
N GLU A 61 -19.45 -2.63 -19.79
CA GLU A 61 -18.20 -3.09 -19.18
C GLU A 61 -18.47 -3.70 -17.79
N ILE A 62 -18.09 -4.97 -17.58
CA ILE A 62 -18.33 -5.69 -16.32
C ILE A 62 -17.58 -5.02 -15.13
N ASN A 63 -16.37 -4.52 -15.39
CA ASN A 63 -15.61 -3.73 -14.41
C ASN A 63 -16.31 -2.40 -14.08
N GLY A 64 -16.96 -1.78 -15.07
CA GLY A 64 -17.77 -0.58 -14.84
C GLY A 64 -19.00 -0.85 -13.97
N LYS A 65 -19.65 -2.01 -14.12
CA LYS A 65 -20.73 -2.43 -13.20
C LYS A 65 -20.19 -2.56 -11.78
N ALA A 66 -19.02 -3.20 -11.62
CA ALA A 66 -18.37 -3.33 -10.32
C ALA A 66 -17.99 -1.96 -9.73
N ASP A 67 -17.53 -1.02 -10.56
CA ASP A 67 -17.22 0.35 -10.13
C ASP A 67 -18.47 1.09 -9.63
N ILE A 68 -19.63 0.93 -10.26
CA ILE A 68 -20.89 1.51 -9.78
C ILE A 68 -21.29 0.87 -8.44
N MET A 69 -21.30 -0.45 -8.37
CA MET A 69 -21.80 -1.20 -7.20
C MET A 69 -20.95 -0.94 -5.95
N ARG A 70 -19.60 -0.78 -6.09
CA ARG A 70 -18.72 -0.53 -4.95
C ARG A 70 -19.02 0.76 -4.20
N TRP A 71 -19.49 1.82 -4.90
CA TRP A 71 -19.87 3.07 -4.26
C TRP A 71 -21.05 2.90 -3.30
N GLU A 72 -22.06 2.14 -3.74
CA GLU A 72 -23.24 1.89 -2.92
C GLU A 72 -22.94 0.90 -1.77
N ILE A 73 -22.13 -0.13 -2.02
CA ILE A 73 -21.66 -1.05 -0.97
C ILE A 73 -20.95 -0.25 0.13
N LEU A 74 -19.96 0.58 -0.23
CA LEU A 74 -19.23 1.41 0.72
C LEU A 74 -20.13 2.44 1.41
N TYR A 75 -21.09 3.02 0.69
CA TYR A 75 -22.04 3.95 1.28
C TYR A 75 -22.92 3.28 2.35
N HIS A 76 -23.40 2.06 2.10
CA HIS A 76 -24.28 1.37 3.02
C HIS A 76 -23.55 0.74 4.20
N TYR A 77 -22.46 0.07 3.96
CA TYR A 77 -21.75 -0.74 4.95
C TYR A 77 -20.50 -0.04 5.54
N GLY A 78 -19.90 0.90 4.82
CA GLY A 78 -18.54 1.35 5.12
C GLY A 78 -17.53 0.22 4.91
N GLY A 79 -16.36 0.29 5.53
CA GLY A 79 -15.32 -0.73 5.42
C GLY A 79 -14.31 -0.45 4.31
N ILE A 80 -13.55 -1.48 3.95
CA ILE A 80 -12.54 -1.43 2.91
C ILE A 80 -13.03 -2.24 1.71
N PHE A 81 -13.07 -1.62 0.53
CA PHE A 81 -13.30 -2.31 -0.73
C PHE A 81 -11.97 -2.61 -1.40
N GLN A 82 -11.82 -3.84 -1.89
CA GLN A 82 -10.63 -4.32 -2.56
C GLN A 82 -10.98 -5.02 -3.87
N ASP A 83 -10.30 -4.68 -4.96
CA ASP A 83 -10.47 -5.37 -6.24
C ASP A 83 -10.15 -6.87 -6.12
N ALA A 84 -10.94 -7.71 -6.79
CA ALA A 84 -10.81 -9.15 -6.71
C ALA A 84 -9.54 -9.71 -7.36
N ASP A 85 -8.94 -8.97 -8.30
CA ASP A 85 -7.68 -9.29 -8.98
C ASP A 85 -6.44 -8.78 -8.23
N SER A 86 -6.59 -8.55 -6.93
CA SER A 86 -5.50 -8.14 -6.03
C SER A 86 -5.15 -9.24 -5.04
N VAL A 87 -3.90 -9.21 -4.59
CA VAL A 87 -3.34 -10.08 -3.53
C VAL A 87 -3.00 -9.24 -2.32
N CYS A 88 -3.37 -9.70 -1.12
CA CYS A 88 -2.93 -9.11 0.13
C CYS A 88 -1.53 -9.58 0.48
N LEU A 89 -0.57 -8.66 0.54
CA LEU A 89 0.81 -8.91 0.97
C LEU A 89 0.95 -8.66 2.48
N GLU A 90 0.41 -7.54 2.95
CA GLU A 90 0.38 -7.16 4.36
C GLU A 90 -1.05 -6.75 4.76
N PRO A 91 -1.52 -7.11 5.96
CA PRO A 91 -2.87 -6.75 6.39
C PRO A 91 -3.05 -5.24 6.56
N PHE A 92 -4.28 -4.78 6.44
CA PHE A 92 -4.66 -3.41 6.83
C PHE A 92 -4.72 -3.35 8.36
N ASP A 93 -3.91 -2.47 8.93
CA ASP A 93 -3.87 -2.21 10.37
C ASP A 93 -4.78 -1.06 10.78
N ASP A 94 -4.85 -0.78 12.07
CA ASP A 94 -5.70 0.27 12.63
C ASP A 94 -5.38 1.67 12.08
N SER A 95 -4.15 1.91 11.57
CA SER A 95 -3.78 3.20 10.97
C SER A 95 -4.60 3.55 9.71
N PHE A 96 -5.09 2.54 8.98
CA PHE A 96 -6.03 2.72 7.87
C PHE A 96 -7.45 3.00 8.37
N LEU A 97 -7.88 2.29 9.43
CA LEU A 97 -9.24 2.38 9.97
C LEU A 97 -9.51 3.71 10.69
N GLU A 98 -8.47 4.33 11.22
CA GLU A 98 -8.52 5.65 11.88
C GLU A 98 -8.64 6.82 10.89
N LYS A 99 -8.43 6.57 9.59
CA LYS A 99 -8.59 7.62 8.59
C LYS A 99 -10.07 7.98 8.40
N PRO A 100 -10.37 9.24 8.10
CA PRO A 100 -11.73 9.65 7.72
C PRO A 100 -12.25 8.95 6.47
N ALA A 101 -11.40 8.74 5.48
CA ALA A 101 -11.53 7.89 4.30
C ALA A 101 -10.18 7.84 3.58
N PHE A 102 -9.96 6.81 2.75
CA PHE A 102 -8.72 6.69 2.01
C PHE A 102 -8.85 5.97 0.66
N ALA A 103 -7.86 6.22 -0.21
CA ALA A 103 -7.52 5.43 -1.40
C ALA A 103 -6.02 5.60 -1.68
N GLY A 104 -5.53 5.08 -2.80
CA GLY A 104 -4.16 5.30 -3.26
C GLY A 104 -4.11 5.92 -4.65
N PHE A 105 -2.99 6.56 -5.00
CA PHE A 105 -2.73 6.92 -6.39
C PHE A 105 -2.63 5.66 -7.25
N GLU A 106 -3.04 5.76 -8.53
CA GLU A 106 -2.82 4.67 -9.48
C GLU A 106 -1.33 4.52 -9.81
N ASN A 107 -0.71 5.61 -10.24
CA ASN A 107 0.74 5.73 -10.39
C ASN A 107 1.12 7.20 -10.62
N GLU A 108 2.03 7.72 -9.83
CA GLU A 108 2.40 9.15 -9.82
C GLU A 108 3.11 9.59 -11.11
N THR A 109 3.70 8.63 -11.86
CA THR A 109 4.43 8.91 -13.11
C THR A 109 3.58 8.62 -14.34
N ALA A 110 2.96 7.43 -14.40
CA ALA A 110 2.18 7.00 -15.58
C ALA A 110 0.85 7.74 -15.71
N ARG A 111 0.20 8.06 -14.58
CA ARG A 111 -1.10 8.76 -14.53
C ARG A 111 -1.13 9.75 -13.38
N GLN A 112 -0.38 10.83 -13.54
CA GLN A 112 -0.23 11.86 -12.51
C GLN A 112 -1.59 12.35 -11.99
N GLY A 113 -1.76 12.32 -10.67
CA GLY A 113 -2.96 12.80 -9.97
C GLY A 113 -4.16 11.85 -9.98
N LEU A 114 -4.15 10.77 -10.77
CA LEU A 114 -5.27 9.83 -10.80
C LEU A 114 -5.29 8.98 -9.53
N VAL A 115 -6.43 9.02 -8.82
CA VAL A 115 -6.68 8.23 -7.61
C VAL A 115 -7.43 6.96 -7.99
N ALA A 116 -6.83 5.80 -7.68
CA ALA A 116 -7.40 4.50 -7.99
C ALA A 116 -8.58 4.15 -7.08
N THR A 117 -9.51 3.34 -7.60
CA THR A 117 -10.65 2.81 -6.84
C THR A 117 -10.50 1.35 -6.45
N GLY A 118 -9.40 0.71 -6.81
CA GLY A 118 -9.14 -0.71 -6.52
C GLY A 118 -9.02 -1.02 -5.03
N THR A 119 -8.51 -0.07 -4.24
CA THR A 119 -8.47 -0.13 -2.77
C THR A 119 -9.00 1.16 -2.21
N MET A 120 -10.14 1.11 -1.51
CA MET A 120 -10.77 2.29 -0.88
C MET A 120 -11.34 1.94 0.49
N GLY A 121 -11.18 2.85 1.46
CA GLY A 121 -11.77 2.72 2.79
C GLY A 121 -12.66 3.91 3.13
N PHE A 122 -13.88 3.61 3.64
CA PHE A 122 -14.85 4.63 4.04
C PHE A 122 -15.65 4.23 5.29
N PRO A 123 -16.02 5.18 6.16
CA PRO A 123 -17.10 4.95 7.11
C PRO A 123 -18.45 4.88 6.36
N PRO A 124 -19.47 4.21 6.93
CA PRO A 124 -20.78 4.15 6.31
C PRO A 124 -21.40 5.54 6.16
N LYS A 125 -22.18 5.74 5.10
CA LYS A 125 -22.85 7.00 4.76
C LYS A 125 -21.91 8.17 4.50
N HIS A 126 -20.66 7.88 4.06
CA HIS A 126 -19.69 8.94 3.76
C HIS A 126 -20.19 9.86 2.63
N PRO A 127 -20.07 11.21 2.77
CA PRO A 127 -20.58 12.18 1.80
C PRO A 127 -20.00 12.03 0.40
N LEU A 128 -18.73 11.60 0.26
CA LEU A 128 -18.10 11.39 -1.05
C LEU A 128 -18.77 10.22 -1.79
N CYS A 129 -19.06 9.10 -1.11
CA CYS A 129 -19.80 7.99 -1.72
C CYS A 129 -21.19 8.44 -2.17
N ARG A 130 -21.89 9.24 -1.36
CA ARG A 130 -23.19 9.83 -1.77
C ARG A 130 -23.06 10.69 -3.01
N ALA A 131 -22.04 11.56 -3.06
CA ALA A 131 -21.80 12.42 -4.22
C ALA A 131 -21.50 11.62 -5.50
N ALA A 132 -20.78 10.49 -5.38
CA ALA A 132 -20.55 9.59 -6.51
C ALA A 132 -21.87 8.95 -7.00
N ILE A 133 -22.69 8.47 -6.09
CA ILE A 133 -24.02 7.90 -6.39
C ILE A 133 -24.91 8.96 -7.06
N ASP A 134 -25.02 10.16 -6.48
CA ASP A 134 -25.82 11.26 -7.04
C ASP A 134 -25.37 11.66 -8.44
N TRP A 135 -24.05 11.66 -8.67
CA TRP A 135 -23.51 11.92 -10.01
C TRP A 135 -23.97 10.85 -11.01
N MET A 136 -23.90 9.57 -10.65
CA MET A 136 -24.30 8.45 -11.51
C MET A 136 -25.81 8.39 -11.75
N LEU A 137 -26.62 8.91 -10.83
CA LEU A 137 -28.08 9.00 -10.99
C LEU A 137 -28.49 10.11 -11.97
N THR A 138 -27.68 11.16 -12.11
CA THR A 138 -28.00 12.36 -12.87
C THR A 138 -27.25 12.49 -14.20
N ASN A 139 -26.18 11.71 -14.41
CA ASN A 139 -25.32 11.79 -15.57
C ASN A 139 -25.29 10.48 -16.36
N ASP A 140 -25.08 10.56 -17.65
CA ASP A 140 -24.83 9.39 -18.48
C ASP A 140 -23.41 8.86 -18.26
N SER A 141 -23.30 7.62 -17.81
CA SER A 141 -22.03 6.95 -17.53
C SER A 141 -21.76 5.77 -18.48
N CYS A 142 -22.69 5.50 -19.41
CA CYS A 142 -22.59 4.38 -20.34
C CYS A 142 -21.58 4.70 -21.46
N PRO A 143 -20.53 3.89 -21.68
CA PRO A 143 -19.50 4.14 -22.69
C PRO A 143 -20.05 4.33 -24.10
N GLU A 144 -21.08 3.58 -24.47
CA GLU A 144 -21.69 3.62 -25.82
C GLU A 144 -22.40 4.93 -26.12
N THR A 145 -22.85 5.64 -25.10
CA THR A 145 -23.63 6.89 -25.24
C THR A 145 -22.84 8.12 -24.88
N CYS A 146 -22.00 8.06 -23.84
CA CYS A 146 -21.17 9.20 -23.44
C CYS A 146 -19.78 9.22 -24.13
N GLY A 147 -19.40 8.15 -24.83
CA GLY A 147 -18.11 8.04 -25.55
C GLY A 147 -16.87 7.93 -24.65
N GLN A 148 -17.06 7.67 -23.35
CA GLN A 148 -15.97 7.56 -22.39
C GLN A 148 -15.98 6.21 -21.68
N ARG A 149 -14.80 5.68 -21.37
CA ARG A 149 -14.64 4.40 -20.69
C ARG A 149 -15.15 4.46 -19.24
N ALA A 150 -15.61 3.31 -18.72
CA ALA A 150 -16.14 3.21 -17.36
C ALA A 150 -15.18 3.70 -16.27
N TRP A 151 -13.88 3.40 -16.39
CA TRP A 151 -12.88 3.87 -15.41
C TRP A 151 -12.86 5.40 -15.25
N TYR A 152 -13.17 6.14 -16.31
CA TYR A 152 -13.23 7.60 -16.28
C TYR A 152 -14.56 8.11 -15.72
N THR A 153 -15.68 7.48 -16.06
CA THR A 153 -17.03 7.95 -15.68
C THR A 153 -17.42 7.53 -14.27
N VAL A 154 -17.21 6.28 -13.87
CA VAL A 154 -17.71 5.71 -12.60
C VAL A 154 -16.63 5.20 -11.66
N GLY A 155 -15.40 5.02 -12.14
CA GLY A 155 -14.25 4.52 -11.39
C GLY A 155 -13.26 5.62 -10.98
N PRO A 156 -11.95 5.41 -11.17
CA PRO A 156 -10.87 6.32 -10.76
C PRO A 156 -11.07 7.77 -11.20
N GLY A 157 -11.55 7.99 -12.42
CA GLY A 157 -11.82 9.33 -12.93
C GLY A 157 -12.90 10.07 -12.16
N LEU A 158 -13.96 9.39 -11.72
CA LEU A 158 -15.00 9.99 -10.88
C LEU A 158 -14.46 10.36 -9.50
N LEU A 159 -13.74 9.44 -8.85
CA LEU A 159 -13.12 9.71 -7.55
C LEU A 159 -12.21 10.93 -7.61
N THR A 160 -11.32 10.97 -8.60
CA THR A 160 -10.37 12.07 -8.79
C THR A 160 -11.08 13.41 -8.94
N ARG A 161 -12.09 13.51 -9.83
CA ARG A 161 -12.89 14.73 -10.01
C ARG A 161 -13.60 15.19 -8.72
N LEU A 162 -14.13 14.25 -7.94
CA LEU A 162 -14.78 14.58 -6.66
C LEU A 162 -13.78 15.14 -5.65
N LEU A 163 -12.57 14.58 -5.58
CA LEU A 163 -11.50 15.06 -4.70
C LEU A 163 -10.99 16.46 -5.13
N GLU A 164 -10.86 16.71 -6.43
CA GLU A 164 -10.46 18.01 -7.00
C GLU A 164 -11.42 19.15 -6.65
N THR A 165 -12.66 18.85 -6.25
CA THR A 165 -13.58 19.89 -5.74
C THR A 165 -13.11 20.55 -4.45
N GLY A 166 -12.14 19.99 -3.74
CA GLY A 166 -11.65 20.47 -2.45
C GLY A 166 -12.60 20.24 -1.26
N LYS A 167 -13.79 19.67 -1.50
CA LYS A 167 -14.81 19.45 -0.44
C LYS A 167 -14.43 18.38 0.57
N TYR A 168 -13.48 17.49 0.23
CA TYR A 168 -13.10 16.32 1.00
C TYR A 168 -11.65 16.42 1.48
N ALA A 169 -11.26 17.55 2.06
CA ALA A 169 -9.88 17.86 2.46
C ALA A 169 -9.25 16.84 3.45
N ASN A 170 -10.08 16.10 4.19
CA ASN A 170 -9.62 15.08 5.13
C ASN A 170 -9.49 13.68 4.50
N PHE A 171 -9.70 13.54 3.19
CA PHE A 171 -9.47 12.29 2.48
C PHE A 171 -7.97 12.00 2.37
N SER A 172 -7.55 10.79 2.72
CA SER A 172 -6.14 10.39 2.65
C SER A 172 -5.84 9.67 1.35
N VAL A 173 -4.92 10.20 0.54
CA VAL A 173 -4.44 9.51 -0.67
C VAL A 173 -3.04 8.97 -0.37
N TYR A 174 -2.91 7.63 -0.40
CA TYR A 174 -1.63 6.94 -0.21
C TYR A 174 -0.81 6.93 -1.50
N PRO A 175 0.54 6.87 -1.38
CA PRO A 175 1.39 6.61 -2.55
C PRO A 175 1.00 5.31 -3.25
N SER A 176 1.15 5.26 -4.58
CA SER A 176 0.73 4.11 -5.40
C SER A 176 1.34 2.80 -4.95
N TYR A 177 2.60 2.79 -4.52
CA TYR A 177 3.29 1.58 -4.07
C TYR A 177 2.58 0.87 -2.91
N THR A 178 1.76 1.58 -2.14
CA THR A 178 1.05 1.00 -0.98
C THR A 178 0.09 -0.12 -1.42
N PHE A 179 -0.60 0.08 -2.55
CA PHE A 179 -1.62 -0.85 -3.04
C PHE A 179 -1.35 -1.36 -4.47
N ILE A 180 -0.61 -0.59 -5.27
CA ILE A 180 -0.32 -0.86 -6.68
C ILE A 180 1.19 -0.72 -6.94
N PRO A 181 2.05 -1.58 -6.36
CA PRO A 181 3.49 -1.49 -6.53
C PRO A 181 3.94 -1.74 -7.96
N TYR A 182 3.12 -2.45 -8.76
CA TYR A 182 3.38 -2.77 -10.16
C TYR A 182 2.25 -2.22 -11.02
N HIS A 183 2.60 -1.26 -11.87
CA HIS A 183 1.67 -0.69 -12.83
C HIS A 183 1.73 -1.47 -14.15
N PHE A 184 0.61 -1.59 -14.86
CA PHE A 184 0.53 -2.36 -16.12
C PHE A 184 1.43 -1.82 -17.24
N THR A 185 1.92 -0.59 -17.14
CA THR A 185 2.90 0.00 -18.09
C THR A 185 4.34 -0.45 -17.86
N GLY A 186 4.58 -1.33 -16.88
CA GLY A 186 5.92 -1.82 -16.54
C GLY A 186 6.65 -1.02 -15.46
N ILE A 187 6.06 0.09 -14.98
CA ILE A 187 6.62 0.82 -13.83
C ILE A 187 6.37 0.00 -12.57
N HIS A 188 7.42 -0.23 -11.79
CA HIS A 188 7.33 -0.96 -10.53
C HIS A 188 8.10 -0.26 -9.40
N TYR A 189 7.66 -0.51 -8.18
CA TYR A 189 8.26 0.05 -6.98
C TYR A 189 9.41 -0.85 -6.50
N GLU A 190 10.60 -0.27 -6.38
CA GLU A 190 11.82 -0.97 -5.90
C GLU A 190 12.19 -0.60 -4.44
N GLY A 191 11.46 0.31 -3.80
CA GLY A 191 11.80 0.80 -2.46
C GLY A 191 11.45 -0.17 -1.33
N HIS A 192 11.82 0.21 -0.09
CA HIS A 192 11.69 -0.62 1.11
C HIS A 192 10.50 -0.26 2.00
N LYS A 193 9.68 0.73 1.63
CA LYS A 193 8.45 1.02 2.37
C LYS A 193 7.44 -0.11 2.21
N LYS A 194 6.61 -0.31 3.23
CA LYS A 194 5.64 -1.40 3.27
C LYS A 194 4.65 -1.33 2.11
N VAL A 195 4.43 -2.48 1.48
CA VAL A 195 3.48 -2.69 0.39
C VAL A 195 2.37 -3.59 0.91
N HIS A 196 1.12 -3.14 0.84
CA HIS A 196 -0.02 -3.89 1.38
C HIS A 196 -0.68 -4.79 0.35
N CYS A 197 -0.74 -4.36 -0.90
CA CYS A 197 -1.40 -5.11 -1.95
C CYS A 197 -0.55 -5.19 -3.22
N PHE A 198 -0.83 -6.20 -4.04
CA PHE A 198 -0.37 -6.33 -5.41
C PHE A 198 -1.60 -6.49 -6.30
N GLN A 199 -1.69 -5.73 -7.41
CA GLN A 199 -2.77 -5.82 -8.37
C GLN A 199 -2.30 -6.46 -9.67
N GLU A 200 -3.05 -7.46 -10.16
CA GLU A 200 -2.69 -8.19 -11.39
C GLU A 200 -3.18 -7.49 -12.66
N TRP A 201 -4.12 -6.55 -12.58
CA TRP A 201 -4.68 -5.86 -13.74
C TRP A 201 -5.45 -6.77 -14.70
N GLY A 202 -6.26 -7.67 -14.18
CA GLY A 202 -6.93 -8.72 -14.93
C GLY A 202 -7.77 -8.25 -16.12
N SER A 203 -8.48 -7.11 -15.99
CA SER A 203 -9.24 -6.52 -17.10
C SER A 203 -8.34 -5.96 -18.20
N THR A 204 -7.21 -5.34 -17.82
CA THR A 204 -6.26 -4.75 -18.76
C THR A 204 -5.45 -5.81 -19.48
N LYS A 205 -4.98 -6.82 -18.76
CA LYS A 205 -4.18 -7.94 -19.29
C LYS A 205 -5.04 -9.04 -19.96
N GLN A 206 -6.37 -8.98 -19.79
CA GLN A 206 -7.33 -9.99 -20.31
C GLN A 206 -7.04 -11.42 -19.82
N ASN A 207 -6.59 -11.59 -18.57
CA ASN A 207 -6.10 -12.87 -18.04
C ASN A 207 -6.93 -13.44 -16.87
N TYR A 208 -8.19 -13.01 -16.70
CA TYR A 208 -9.07 -13.50 -15.64
C TYR A 208 -9.22 -15.02 -15.59
N GLU A 209 -9.20 -15.70 -16.75
CA GLU A 209 -9.42 -17.15 -16.82
C GLU A 209 -8.27 -17.96 -16.22
N ILE A 210 -7.05 -17.41 -16.24
CA ILE A 210 -5.85 -18.05 -15.69
C ILE A 210 -5.41 -17.47 -14.37
N MET A 211 -6.15 -16.52 -13.80
CA MET A 211 -5.71 -15.73 -12.62
C MET A 211 -5.40 -16.61 -11.41
N ASN A 212 -6.13 -17.69 -11.19
CA ASN A 212 -5.85 -18.65 -10.12
C ASN A 212 -4.51 -19.43 -10.31
N GLN A 213 -3.89 -19.34 -11.48
CA GLN A 213 -2.60 -19.97 -11.82
C GLN A 213 -1.44 -18.95 -11.74
N ILE A 214 -1.74 -17.66 -11.71
CA ILE A 214 -0.73 -16.60 -11.66
C ILE A 214 -0.07 -16.58 -10.29
N GLU A 215 1.26 -16.51 -10.29
CA GLU A 215 2.04 -16.31 -9.08
C GLU A 215 2.34 -14.82 -8.83
N VAL A 216 2.38 -14.44 -7.57
CA VAL A 216 2.83 -13.10 -7.18
C VAL A 216 4.31 -12.97 -7.52
N PRO A 217 4.76 -11.84 -8.08
CA PRO A 217 6.18 -11.62 -8.33
C PRO A 217 7.02 -11.86 -7.07
N ARG A 218 8.05 -12.69 -7.20
CA ARG A 218 8.85 -13.17 -6.07
C ARG A 218 9.49 -12.01 -5.29
N GLU A 219 9.88 -10.95 -5.99
CA GLU A 219 10.46 -9.73 -5.44
C GLU A 219 9.50 -8.95 -4.51
N LEU A 220 8.20 -9.22 -4.57
CA LEU A 220 7.22 -8.70 -3.62
C LEU A 220 7.11 -9.52 -2.35
N LEU A 221 7.60 -10.77 -2.37
CA LEU A 221 7.49 -11.73 -1.27
C LEU A 221 8.79 -11.85 -0.45
N GLU A 222 9.94 -11.78 -1.12
CA GLU A 222 11.25 -11.94 -0.49
C GLU A 222 12.35 -11.16 -1.23
N PRO A 223 13.40 -10.71 -0.54
CA PRO A 223 14.53 -10.04 -1.17
C PRO A 223 15.45 -11.06 -1.85
N GLN A 224 16.15 -10.63 -2.90
CA GLN A 224 17.14 -11.46 -3.61
C GLN A 224 18.39 -11.72 -2.77
N GLU A 225 18.79 -10.74 -1.97
CA GLU A 225 19.97 -10.78 -1.10
C GLU A 225 19.77 -9.87 0.10
N TRP A 226 20.64 -9.95 1.09
CA TRP A 226 20.61 -9.10 2.27
C TRP A 226 21.91 -8.32 2.42
N VAL A 227 21.79 -7.06 2.89
CA VAL A 227 22.92 -6.21 3.23
C VAL A 227 22.79 -5.71 4.66
N SER A 228 23.87 -5.61 5.41
CA SER A 228 23.88 -4.96 6.72
C SER A 228 24.17 -3.47 6.52
N VAL A 229 23.30 -2.60 6.99
CA VAL A 229 23.54 -1.15 7.09
C VAL A 229 23.95 -0.86 8.52
N LEU A 230 25.23 -0.54 8.72
CA LEU A 230 25.81 -0.28 10.05
C LEU A 230 25.81 1.22 10.33
N VAL A 231 25.14 1.62 11.40
CA VAL A 231 25.06 3.01 11.89
C VAL A 231 25.52 3.07 13.35
N SER A 232 26.31 4.07 13.71
CA SER A 232 26.59 4.41 15.10
C SER A 232 26.16 5.85 15.40
N SER A 233 25.68 6.09 16.62
CA SER A 233 25.23 7.41 17.08
C SER A 233 25.66 7.69 18.52
N TYR A 234 25.86 8.97 18.81
CA TYR A 234 26.04 9.47 20.16
C TYR A 234 25.41 10.87 20.27
N ASN A 235 24.31 10.99 21.02
CA ASN A 235 23.54 12.23 21.17
C ASN A 235 23.22 12.92 19.82
N THR A 236 23.00 12.15 18.76
CA THR A 236 22.67 12.68 17.44
C THR A 236 21.31 13.38 17.49
N LYS A 237 21.23 14.59 16.92
CA LYS A 237 19.98 15.35 16.87
C LYS A 237 18.88 14.53 16.22
N PHE A 238 17.70 14.52 16.84
CA PHE A 238 16.55 13.72 16.43
C PHE A 238 16.16 13.92 14.96
N LEU A 239 16.23 15.16 14.45
CA LEU A 239 15.94 15.45 13.04
C LEU A 239 16.87 14.65 12.11
N PHE A 240 18.16 14.62 12.39
CA PHE A 240 19.16 13.91 11.58
C PHE A 240 18.94 12.38 11.61
N VAL A 241 18.63 11.82 12.79
CA VAL A 241 18.28 10.41 12.94
C VAL A 241 17.08 10.07 12.02
N LYS A 242 16.03 10.92 12.01
CA LYS A 242 14.88 10.71 11.11
C LYS A 242 15.25 10.79 9.64
N GLU A 243 16.02 11.80 9.24
CA GLU A 243 16.46 11.96 7.85
C GLU A 243 17.33 10.79 7.39
N CYS A 244 18.24 10.32 8.25
CA CYS A 244 19.05 9.13 8.01
C CYS A 244 18.18 7.90 7.77
N LEU A 245 17.25 7.59 8.69
CA LEU A 245 16.35 6.44 8.59
C LEU A 245 15.42 6.53 7.35
N GLU A 246 14.87 7.70 7.05
CA GLU A 246 14.05 7.89 5.83
C GLU A 246 14.88 7.70 4.56
N SER A 247 16.16 8.11 4.56
CA SER A 247 17.05 7.89 3.41
C SER A 247 17.38 6.40 3.19
N ILE A 248 17.48 5.62 4.28
CA ILE A 248 17.63 4.16 4.20
C ILE A 248 16.35 3.50 3.68
N LYS A 249 15.16 3.94 4.13
CA LYS A 249 13.87 3.46 3.59
C LYS A 249 13.68 3.79 2.11
N ALA A 250 14.28 4.87 1.64
CA ALA A 250 14.19 5.33 0.26
C ALA A 250 15.16 4.64 -0.70
N GLN A 251 15.95 3.66 -0.23
CA GLN A 251 16.86 2.92 -1.11
C GLN A 251 16.07 2.11 -2.14
N ASN A 252 16.51 2.17 -3.40
CA ASN A 252 15.97 1.38 -4.50
C ASN A 252 16.71 0.05 -4.63
N GLY A 253 15.98 -1.03 -4.95
CA GLY A 253 16.54 -2.36 -5.21
C GLY A 253 15.80 -3.48 -4.50
N HIS A 254 16.01 -4.72 -4.98
CA HIS A 254 15.33 -5.92 -4.45
C HIS A 254 16.22 -6.67 -3.44
N PHE A 255 16.75 -5.96 -2.46
CA PHE A 255 17.55 -6.51 -1.37
C PHE A 255 16.86 -6.29 -0.03
N GLY A 256 17.18 -7.12 0.96
CA GLY A 256 16.79 -6.92 2.35
C GLY A 256 17.80 -6.06 3.09
N ILE A 257 17.35 -5.30 4.06
CA ILE A 257 18.20 -4.45 4.90
C ILE A 257 18.24 -5.02 6.32
N GLU A 258 19.41 -5.42 6.78
CA GLU A 258 19.72 -5.61 8.18
C GLU A 258 20.26 -4.29 8.72
N LEU A 259 19.43 -3.50 9.41
CA LEU A 259 19.86 -2.26 10.06
C LEU A 259 20.49 -2.60 11.41
N VAL A 260 21.80 -2.45 11.51
CA VAL A 260 22.56 -2.60 12.76
C VAL A 260 22.86 -1.20 13.30
N TRP A 261 22.26 -0.84 14.43
CA TRP A 261 22.42 0.49 15.05
C TRP A 261 23.04 0.39 16.42
N ILE A 262 24.19 1.08 16.60
CA ILE A 262 24.89 1.15 17.87
C ILE A 262 24.67 2.54 18.47
N ASP A 263 24.01 2.61 19.62
CA ASP A 263 23.95 3.81 20.45
C ASP A 263 25.15 3.82 21.41
N ASP A 264 26.09 4.69 21.16
CA ASP A 264 27.36 4.77 21.91
C ASP A 264 27.22 5.50 23.25
N GLY A 265 26.19 5.14 24.03
CA GLY A 265 25.95 5.67 25.36
C GLY A 265 25.33 7.07 25.37
N SER A 266 24.40 7.34 24.46
CA SER A 266 23.60 8.57 24.47
C SER A 266 22.83 8.73 25.78
N ASP A 267 22.51 9.96 26.13
CA ASP A 267 21.65 10.27 27.27
C ASP A 267 20.25 9.65 27.12
N ALA A 268 19.48 9.69 28.20
CA ALA A 268 18.18 9.00 28.26
C ALA A 268 17.18 9.53 27.22
N ILE A 269 17.20 10.84 26.92
CA ILE A 269 16.24 11.47 25.98
C ILE A 269 16.57 11.02 24.55
N HIS A 270 17.84 11.13 24.13
CA HIS A 270 18.26 10.72 22.80
C HIS A 270 18.07 9.22 22.58
N GLY A 271 18.41 8.37 23.60
CA GLY A 271 18.21 6.94 23.53
C GLY A 271 16.75 6.53 23.35
N GLN A 272 15.82 7.08 24.12
CA GLN A 272 14.39 6.78 24.00
C GLN A 272 13.80 7.22 22.65
N LEU A 273 14.20 8.39 22.15
CA LEU A 273 13.78 8.88 20.84
C LEU A 273 14.28 7.97 19.73
N LEU A 274 15.53 7.54 19.82
CA LEU A 274 16.14 6.59 18.86
C LEU A 274 15.39 5.24 18.85
N GLU A 275 15.16 4.64 20.03
CA GLU A 275 14.43 3.37 20.14
C GLU A 275 13.07 3.46 19.46
N ARG A 276 12.31 4.52 19.70
CA ARG A 276 11.00 4.76 19.06
C ARG A 276 11.11 4.87 17.55
N GLU A 277 12.11 5.56 17.02
CA GLU A 277 12.29 5.68 15.56
C GLU A 277 12.72 4.37 14.91
N LEU A 278 13.51 3.54 15.60
CA LEU A 278 13.87 2.20 15.13
C LEU A 278 12.67 1.25 15.13
N GLU A 279 11.78 1.34 16.11
CA GLU A 279 10.52 0.61 16.12
C GLU A 279 9.61 1.04 14.96
N ASN A 280 9.47 2.36 14.74
CA ASN A 280 8.75 2.91 13.60
C ASN A 280 9.36 2.48 12.26
N PHE A 281 10.70 2.48 12.15
CA PHE A 281 11.40 1.97 10.98
C PHE A 281 11.01 0.52 10.69
N ARG A 282 11.09 -0.36 11.70
CA ARG A 282 10.68 -1.78 11.59
C ARG A 282 9.22 -1.93 11.16
N ALA A 283 8.32 -1.13 11.73
CA ALA A 283 6.89 -1.21 11.45
C ALA A 283 6.51 -0.75 10.03
N THR A 284 7.27 0.17 9.45
CA THR A 284 6.94 0.86 8.18
C THR A 284 7.76 0.40 6.97
N THR A 285 8.68 -0.55 7.17
CA THR A 285 9.55 -1.09 6.11
C THR A 285 9.27 -2.57 5.84
N ARG A 286 9.51 -3.01 4.60
CA ARG A 286 9.51 -4.41 4.19
C ARG A 286 10.94 -4.93 4.08
N PHE A 287 11.12 -6.24 4.19
CA PHE A 287 12.44 -6.90 4.07
C PHE A 287 13.49 -6.25 4.95
N THR A 288 13.15 -6.05 6.23
CA THR A 288 14.02 -5.35 7.17
C THR A 288 14.18 -6.13 8.46
N ARG A 289 15.41 -6.22 8.95
CA ARG A 289 15.77 -6.67 10.29
C ARG A 289 16.42 -5.50 11.01
N VAL A 290 16.12 -5.31 12.29
CA VAL A 290 16.73 -4.26 13.10
C VAL A 290 17.42 -4.90 14.29
N VAL A 291 18.71 -4.68 14.37
CA VAL A 291 19.59 -5.04 15.50
C VAL A 291 19.99 -3.74 16.18
N PHE A 292 19.58 -3.57 17.42
CA PHE A 292 19.92 -2.38 18.22
C PHE A 292 20.78 -2.78 19.42
N SER A 293 21.87 -2.07 19.62
CA SER A 293 22.75 -2.24 20.78
C SER A 293 23.07 -0.88 21.38
N LYS A 294 22.99 -0.79 22.71
CA LYS A 294 23.29 0.45 23.47
C LYS A 294 24.46 0.22 24.41
N ASN A 295 25.47 1.06 24.31
CA ASN A 295 26.57 1.10 25.25
C ASN A 295 26.14 1.83 26.54
N THR A 296 26.66 1.43 27.66
CA THR A 296 26.41 2.11 28.95
C THR A 296 27.13 3.45 29.08
N THR A 297 28.23 3.64 28.32
CA THR A 297 29.04 4.86 28.28
C THR A 297 29.56 5.05 26.86
N ASN A 298 29.91 6.29 26.50
CA ASN A 298 30.57 6.57 25.22
C ASN A 298 31.93 5.88 25.15
N ARG A 299 32.13 5.02 24.15
CA ARG A 299 33.34 4.26 23.89
C ARG A 299 34.09 4.73 22.63
N GLY A 300 33.47 5.67 21.91
CA GLY A 300 34.01 6.26 20.69
C GLY A 300 33.61 5.47 19.43
N ILE A 301 33.60 6.18 18.31
CA ILE A 301 33.11 5.67 17.02
C ILE A 301 33.82 4.38 16.56
N ALA A 302 35.13 4.30 16.75
CA ALA A 302 35.90 3.14 16.31
C ALA A 302 35.48 1.85 17.03
N GLN A 303 35.26 1.94 18.36
CA GLN A 303 34.81 0.78 19.13
C GLN A 303 33.37 0.43 18.82
N SER A 304 32.49 1.41 18.65
CA SER A 304 31.09 1.18 18.29
C SER A 304 30.97 0.55 16.91
N LEU A 305 31.78 0.97 15.94
CA LEU A 305 31.80 0.32 14.62
C LEU A 305 32.37 -1.10 14.68
N TYR A 306 33.42 -1.35 15.48
CA TYR A 306 33.95 -2.70 15.69
C TYR A 306 32.90 -3.63 16.30
N ASP A 307 32.21 -3.18 17.34
CA ASP A 307 31.13 -3.93 17.99
C ASP A 307 29.98 -4.17 17.00
N GLY A 308 29.64 -3.17 16.20
CA GLY A 308 28.58 -3.23 15.19
C GLY A 308 28.90 -4.21 14.05
N VAL A 309 30.15 -4.25 13.55
CA VAL A 309 30.56 -5.25 12.54
C VAL A 309 30.36 -6.68 13.04
N ASN A 310 30.64 -6.93 14.33
CA ASN A 310 30.43 -8.25 14.94
C ASN A 310 28.94 -8.63 15.11
N LEU A 311 28.02 -7.67 15.02
CA LEU A 311 26.57 -7.89 15.05
C LEU A 311 25.96 -8.02 13.65
N CYS A 312 26.68 -7.59 12.61
CA CYS A 312 26.24 -7.76 11.22
C CYS A 312 26.27 -9.23 10.83
N THR A 313 25.18 -9.71 10.18
CA THR A 313 25.08 -11.10 9.73
C THR A 313 25.21 -11.25 8.20
N CYS A 314 25.16 -10.14 7.45
CA CYS A 314 25.30 -10.17 6.00
C CYS A 314 26.76 -10.06 5.58
N GLU A 315 27.08 -10.66 4.42
CA GLU A 315 28.43 -10.62 3.83
C GLU A 315 28.87 -9.20 3.46
N ILE A 316 27.90 -8.37 3.02
CA ILE A 316 28.15 -6.98 2.61
C ILE A 316 27.65 -6.06 3.72
N ILE A 317 28.55 -5.18 4.18
CA ILE A 317 28.28 -4.16 5.20
C ILE A 317 28.39 -2.77 4.58
N VAL A 318 27.34 -1.99 4.68
CA VAL A 318 27.27 -0.59 4.23
C VAL A 318 27.34 0.31 5.45
N LYS A 319 28.46 1.02 5.64
CA LYS A 319 28.60 1.98 6.75
C LYS A 319 27.85 3.27 6.43
N MET A 320 27.13 3.79 7.42
CA MET A 320 26.38 5.05 7.35
C MET A 320 26.58 5.86 8.64
N ASP A 321 26.72 7.17 8.53
CA ASP A 321 26.71 8.05 9.70
C ASP A 321 25.28 8.46 10.06
N SER A 322 24.99 8.59 11.34
CA SER A 322 23.62 8.83 11.86
C SER A 322 23.05 10.21 11.53
N ASP A 323 23.89 11.11 11.01
CA ASP A 323 23.57 12.48 10.59
C ASP A 323 23.72 12.72 9.08
N ASP A 324 23.94 11.64 8.31
CA ASP A 324 24.04 11.67 6.85
C ASP A 324 22.74 11.23 6.16
N ILE A 325 22.61 11.57 4.87
CA ILE A 325 21.53 11.16 3.98
C ILE A 325 22.10 10.28 2.86
N MET A 326 21.53 9.10 2.70
CA MET A 326 21.89 8.15 1.65
C MET A 326 21.13 8.45 0.35
N PHE A 327 21.83 8.60 -0.78
CA PHE A 327 21.15 8.72 -2.08
C PHE A 327 20.39 7.44 -2.43
N PRO A 328 19.21 7.53 -3.10
CA PRO A 328 18.30 6.38 -3.29
C PRO A 328 18.92 5.14 -3.97
N ASP A 329 19.89 5.31 -4.86
CA ASP A 329 20.55 4.20 -5.57
C ASP A 329 21.91 3.78 -5.01
N ARG A 330 22.29 4.28 -3.83
CA ARG A 330 23.64 4.05 -3.29
C ARG A 330 23.92 2.56 -3.11
N ILE A 331 23.06 1.85 -2.39
CA ILE A 331 23.29 0.42 -2.11
C ILE A 331 23.21 -0.39 -3.40
N LYS A 332 22.22 -0.15 -4.26
CA LYS A 332 22.08 -0.81 -5.56
C LYS A 332 23.35 -0.70 -6.39
N LYS A 333 23.89 0.51 -6.56
CA LYS A 333 25.13 0.74 -7.31
C LYS A 333 26.35 0.07 -6.69
N GLN A 334 26.46 0.07 -5.35
CA GLN A 334 27.55 -0.60 -4.66
C GLN A 334 27.49 -2.12 -4.86
N LEU A 335 26.30 -2.73 -4.77
CA LEU A 335 26.10 -4.16 -5.03
C LEU A 335 26.42 -4.53 -6.47
N GLU A 336 25.97 -3.74 -7.45
CA GLU A 336 26.27 -3.95 -8.87
C GLU A 336 27.78 -3.90 -9.13
N PHE A 337 28.46 -2.91 -8.55
CA PHE A 337 29.92 -2.78 -8.68
C PHE A 337 30.67 -3.95 -8.04
N MET A 338 30.25 -4.45 -6.89
CA MET A 338 30.93 -5.57 -6.21
C MET A 338 30.75 -6.92 -6.93
N LYS A 339 29.72 -7.03 -7.79
CA LYS A 339 29.45 -8.24 -8.58
C LYS A 339 30.09 -8.22 -9.97
N SER A 340 30.58 -7.06 -10.41
CA SER A 340 31.27 -6.90 -11.71
C SER A 340 32.76 -7.29 -11.62
#